data_0d19237f5583279c63ab4e95f6b24e94
#
_entry.id   0d19237f5583279c63ab4e95f6b24e94
#
_cell.length_a   1.000
_cell.length_b   1.000
_cell.length_c   1.000
_cell.angle_alpha   90.00
_cell.angle_beta   90.00
_cell.angle_gamma   90.00
#
_symmetry.space_group_name_H-M   'P 1'
#
loop_
_entity.id
_entity.type
_entity.pdbx_description
1 polymer ?
#
loop_
_entity_poly.entity_id
_entity_poly.type
_entity_poly.pdbx_seq_one_letter_code
_entity_poly.pdbx_strand_id
1 'polypeptide(L)'
;IGSGLVGSEMCIRDRLYMGHLRYSTTGKSGISYVHPFLRRNNWRAKNLALCGNFNLTNVQDIFEEITAIGQHPRAYADTFIMLEQVGHRLDREVERLYRKYEAEGLKGMEITHAIEANVDLSNVLKRCVPLWDGGFVICGLTGSGESFSVRDPWGIRPAFYYADDEIVILASERPVIQTAMNVPVGDIHELKRGEALIINKQGDWHTSQIMEPKENKACSFERIYFSRGSDRDIYRERKRLGENLVPAVLKAVDNDLNHTVFSFIPNTAEVAYFGLQEGMNEYLNKKKKEWIADRSHLLQEEELEQILSMRVRCEKVAIKDIKLRTFIAEGNSRNDLAAHVYDITYGSIVPFEDNLVVIDDSIVRGTTLRQSIIGILDRLNPKKIVVVSSSPQVRYPDYYGIDMSRMSEFIAFKAAVALLVDRGMESVLLDAYKKARRQQTVPCDTTVNYVKEIYAPFTDEEISAKMVELLTPVGTRAKVEIVYQTLEGLHAACPDHPGDWYFSGDYPTPGGARMVNEALIHYVEMEYEKLKIEK
;
A
#
# COMPACT_ATOMS: atom_id res chain seq x y z
N ILE A 1 16.02 -16.71 2.08
CA ILE A 1 17.36 -16.61 2.66
C ILE A 1 17.18 -17.00 4.12
N GLY A 2 17.50 -18.26 4.45
CA GLY A 2 17.56 -18.70 5.81
C GLY A 2 18.75 -18.04 6.48
N SER A 3 18.52 -17.03 7.32
CA SER A 3 19.46 -16.76 8.38
C SER A 3 19.35 -17.95 9.33
N GLY A 4 20.30 -18.89 9.20
CA GLY A 4 20.45 -19.94 10.19
C GLY A 4 20.67 -19.27 11.53
N LEU A 5 19.72 -19.36 12.41
CA LEU A 5 19.92 -19.21 13.85
C LEU A 5 20.90 -20.32 14.24
N VAL A 6 22.18 -19.99 14.23
CA VAL A 6 23.19 -20.86 14.87
C VAL A 6 22.89 -20.80 16.35
N GLY A 7 22.21 -21.83 16.87
CA GLY A 7 21.97 -22.00 18.29
C GLY A 7 23.30 -22.13 19.02
N SER A 8 23.82 -21.00 19.49
CA SER A 8 24.83 -20.98 20.55
C SER A 8 24.13 -20.69 21.87
N GLU A 9 24.72 -21.14 23.00
CA GLU A 9 24.21 -20.78 24.33
C GLU A 9 24.05 -19.26 24.57
N MET A 10 24.65 -18.42 23.72
CA MET A 10 24.45 -16.97 23.71
C MET A 10 23.06 -16.55 23.22
N CYS A 11 22.44 -17.28 22.30
CA CYS A 11 21.09 -16.96 21.79
C CYS A 11 20.00 -17.15 22.85
N ILE A 12 20.20 -18.02 23.82
CA ILE A 12 19.27 -18.25 24.95
C ILE A 12 19.27 -17.08 25.96
N ARG A 13 20.26 -16.20 25.89
CA ARG A 13 20.40 -15.01 26.75
C ARG A 13 19.93 -13.72 26.07
N ASP A 14 19.67 -13.76 24.79
CA ASP A 14 19.23 -12.59 24.05
C ASP A 14 17.78 -12.26 24.46
N ARG A 15 17.56 -11.02 24.89
CA ARG A 15 16.24 -10.55 25.34
C ARG A 15 15.52 -9.70 24.31
N LEU A 16 16.25 -9.20 23.30
CA LEU A 16 15.70 -8.26 22.31
C LEU A 16 16.05 -8.72 20.91
N TYR A 17 15.02 -8.74 20.06
CA TYR A 17 15.15 -9.09 18.65
C TYR A 17 14.52 -8.00 17.78
N MET A 18 15.21 -7.64 16.72
CA MET A 18 14.70 -6.74 15.69
C MET A 18 14.90 -7.39 14.33
N GLY A 19 13.85 -7.47 13.54
CA GLY A 19 13.87 -8.04 12.19
C GLY A 19 13.08 -7.19 11.20
N HIS A 20 13.51 -7.21 9.94
CA HIS A 20 12.84 -6.52 8.85
C HIS A 20 12.90 -7.33 7.55
N LEU A 21 11.73 -7.58 6.98
CA LEU A 21 11.59 -8.22 5.68
C LEU A 21 11.46 -7.13 4.62
N ARG A 22 12.59 -6.69 4.04
CA ARG A 22 12.60 -5.59 3.09
C ARG A 22 12.17 -6.04 1.71
N TYR A 23 11.19 -5.33 1.16
CA TYR A 23 10.91 -5.26 -0.26
C TYR A 23 11.47 -3.93 -0.80
N SER A 24 12.33 -3.97 -1.82
CA SER A 24 12.93 -2.76 -2.39
C SER A 24 11.87 -2.02 -3.22
N THR A 25 11.45 -0.84 -2.78
CA THR A 25 10.44 -0.02 -3.44
C THR A 25 11.07 1.15 -4.18
N THR A 26 11.45 2.18 -3.45
CA THR A 26 12.12 3.38 -3.97
C THR A 26 13.56 3.42 -3.44
N GLY A 27 14.52 3.78 -4.28
CA GLY A 27 15.91 3.95 -3.87
C GLY A 27 16.84 2.82 -4.31
N LYS A 28 18.10 2.87 -3.83
CA LYS A 28 19.16 1.94 -4.24
C LYS A 28 18.93 0.55 -3.65
N SER A 29 19.08 -0.48 -4.47
CA SER A 29 19.11 -1.87 -4.06
C SER A 29 20.55 -2.30 -3.68
N GLY A 30 20.67 -3.33 -2.84
CA GLY A 30 21.95 -3.89 -2.43
C GLY A 30 22.02 -4.12 -0.91
N ILE A 31 22.99 -4.92 -0.47
CA ILE A 31 23.13 -5.33 0.93
C ILE A 31 23.34 -4.14 1.89
N SER A 32 23.95 -3.06 1.40
CA SER A 32 24.18 -1.83 2.18
C SER A 32 22.91 -1.06 2.53
N TYR A 33 21.78 -1.41 1.90
CA TYR A 33 20.48 -0.78 2.11
C TYR A 33 19.48 -1.71 2.80
N VAL A 34 19.95 -2.86 3.32
CA VAL A 34 19.12 -3.82 4.07
C VAL A 34 18.99 -3.37 5.51
N HIS A 35 17.79 -3.36 6.04
CA HIS A 35 17.50 -3.09 7.46
C HIS A 35 17.84 -4.30 8.35
N PRO A 36 18.18 -4.08 9.62
CA PRO A 36 18.33 -2.80 10.31
C PRO A 36 19.63 -2.09 9.99
N PHE A 37 19.61 -0.76 9.96
CA PHE A 37 20.82 0.05 9.92
C PHE A 37 21.42 0.21 11.31
N LEU A 38 22.75 0.23 11.41
CA LEU A 38 23.47 0.28 12.66
C LEU A 38 24.39 1.48 12.74
N ARG A 39 24.19 2.33 13.76
CA ARG A 39 25.09 3.38 14.19
C ARG A 39 25.94 2.85 15.35
N ARG A 40 27.26 2.84 15.16
CA ARG A 40 28.21 2.35 16.16
C ARG A 40 28.91 3.51 16.88
N ASN A 41 29.06 3.38 18.18
CA ASN A 41 29.77 4.30 19.04
C ASN A 41 30.55 3.52 20.10
N ASN A 42 31.64 4.11 20.64
CA ASN A 42 32.40 3.50 21.74
C ASN A 42 31.61 3.44 23.06
N TRP A 43 30.63 4.33 23.22
CA TRP A 43 29.69 4.28 24.34
C TRP A 43 28.52 3.36 23.98
N ARG A 44 28.30 2.33 24.80
CA ARG A 44 27.24 1.35 24.54
C ARG A 44 25.86 2.00 24.43
N ALA A 45 25.51 2.92 25.33
CA ALA A 45 24.24 3.65 25.31
C ALA A 45 24.03 4.54 24.07
N LYS A 46 25.09 4.87 23.31
CA LYS A 46 25.02 5.66 22.07
C LYS A 46 24.93 4.80 20.80
N ASN A 47 25.04 3.47 20.91
CA ASN A 47 24.78 2.59 19.78
C ASN A 47 23.27 2.53 19.49
N LEU A 48 22.91 2.52 18.21
CA LEU A 48 21.53 2.52 17.78
C LEU A 48 21.38 1.67 16.52
N ALA A 49 20.40 0.78 16.53
CA ALA A 49 19.90 0.11 15.33
C ALA A 49 18.51 0.61 14.99
N LEU A 50 18.22 0.83 13.72
CA LEU A 50 16.90 1.25 13.22
C LEU A 50 16.42 0.37 12.08
N CYS A 51 15.14 0.04 12.10
CA CYS A 51 14.42 -0.48 10.95
C CYS A 51 12.99 0.08 10.92
N GLY A 52 12.30 -0.07 9.80
CA GLY A 52 10.90 0.36 9.74
C GLY A 52 10.30 0.28 8.35
N ASN A 53 8.99 0.44 8.32
CA ASN A 53 8.21 0.68 7.12
C ASN A 53 7.88 2.17 7.06
N PHE A 54 8.56 2.90 6.19
CA PHE A 54 8.40 4.34 6.12
C PHE A 54 8.91 4.91 4.80
N ASN A 55 8.41 6.09 4.49
CA ASN A 55 9.04 7.01 3.55
C ASN A 55 8.73 8.44 3.99
N LEU A 56 9.75 9.30 3.99
CA LEU A 56 9.62 10.70 4.35
C LEU A 56 9.64 11.55 3.08
N THR A 57 8.74 12.53 3.03
CA THR A 57 8.63 13.46 1.90
C THR A 57 9.59 14.64 2.05
N ASN A 58 10.16 14.87 3.24
CA ASN A 58 11.04 15.97 3.56
C ASN A 58 12.48 15.54 3.94
N VAL A 59 12.97 14.46 3.34
CA VAL A 59 14.32 13.90 3.61
C VAL A 59 15.41 14.95 3.41
N GLN A 60 15.27 15.80 2.38
CA GLN A 60 16.23 16.87 2.08
C GLN A 60 16.30 17.90 3.21
N ASP A 61 15.15 18.32 3.73
CA ASP A 61 15.08 19.33 4.79
C ASP A 61 15.76 18.81 6.07
N ILE A 62 15.54 17.52 6.40
CA ILE A 62 16.19 16.86 7.53
C ILE A 62 17.70 16.72 7.30
N PHE A 63 18.13 16.38 6.08
CA PHE A 63 19.53 16.28 5.74
C PHE A 63 20.25 17.62 5.91
N GLU A 64 19.64 18.71 5.48
CA GLU A 64 20.17 20.07 5.64
C GLU A 64 20.26 20.46 7.13
N GLU A 65 19.23 20.15 7.92
CA GLU A 65 19.24 20.40 9.37
C GLU A 65 20.40 19.68 10.07
N ILE A 66 20.58 18.37 9.83
CA ILE A 66 21.62 17.59 10.50
C ILE A 66 23.04 17.97 10.01
N THR A 67 23.19 18.37 8.76
CA THR A 67 24.49 18.85 8.25
C THR A 67 24.83 20.21 8.80
N ALA A 68 23.87 21.10 8.98
CA ALA A 68 24.08 22.43 9.58
C ALA A 68 24.59 22.36 11.02
N ILE A 69 24.27 21.29 11.76
CA ILE A 69 24.78 21.03 13.11
C ILE A 69 26.06 20.16 13.15
N GLY A 70 26.69 19.94 11.97
CA GLY A 70 27.97 19.25 11.84
C GLY A 70 27.89 17.72 11.71
N GLN A 71 26.71 17.14 11.49
CA GLN A 71 26.58 15.72 11.18
C GLN A 71 26.79 15.47 9.68
N HIS A 72 27.42 14.34 9.34
CA HIS A 72 27.68 13.96 7.96
C HIS A 72 27.24 12.52 7.71
N PRO A 73 25.97 12.29 7.32
CA PRO A 73 25.49 10.96 6.97
C PRO A 73 26.35 10.33 5.86
N ARG A 74 26.70 9.06 6.02
CA ARG A 74 27.58 8.34 5.07
C ARG A 74 26.95 8.12 3.71
N ALA A 75 25.64 8.13 3.64
CA ALA A 75 24.88 7.99 2.41
C ALA A 75 23.62 8.87 2.48
N TYR A 76 23.26 9.42 1.32
CA TYR A 76 21.99 10.10 1.15
C TYR A 76 20.90 9.06 0.92
N ALA A 77 20.34 8.58 2.04
CA ALA A 77 19.19 7.68 2.09
C ALA A 77 18.40 8.01 3.36
N ASP A 78 17.08 7.98 3.26
CA ASP A 78 16.17 8.34 4.34
C ASP A 78 16.52 7.66 5.66
N THR A 79 16.74 6.33 5.64
CA THR A 79 17.09 5.55 6.84
C THR A 79 18.41 6.00 7.48
N PHE A 80 19.44 6.31 6.69
CA PHE A 80 20.69 6.82 7.24
C PHE A 80 20.53 8.20 7.86
N ILE A 81 19.77 9.07 7.22
CA ILE A 81 19.50 10.43 7.69
C ILE A 81 18.74 10.36 9.03
N MET A 82 17.71 9.52 9.11
CA MET A 82 16.95 9.32 10.34
C MET A 82 17.81 8.68 11.45
N LEU A 83 18.64 7.69 11.11
CA LEU A 83 19.55 7.04 12.06
C LEU A 83 20.51 8.07 12.68
N GLU A 84 21.06 8.97 11.88
CA GLU A 84 21.97 10.01 12.39
C GLU A 84 21.21 11.09 13.18
N GLN A 85 20.01 11.46 12.78
CA GLN A 85 19.20 12.43 13.52
C GLN A 85 18.80 11.90 14.91
N VAL A 86 18.26 10.68 14.97
CA VAL A 86 17.91 10.04 16.25
C VAL A 86 19.16 9.79 17.08
N GLY A 87 20.24 9.30 16.46
CA GLY A 87 21.52 9.06 17.11
C GLY A 87 22.13 10.32 17.71
N HIS A 88 22.05 11.46 17.01
CA HIS A 88 22.50 12.75 17.56
C HIS A 88 21.70 13.16 18.80
N ARG A 89 20.38 12.98 18.80
CA ARG A 89 19.54 13.30 19.97
C ARG A 89 19.82 12.32 21.13
N LEU A 90 20.08 11.07 20.82
CA LEU A 90 20.50 10.06 21.82
C LEU A 90 21.87 10.44 22.44
N ASP A 91 22.83 10.89 21.62
CA ASP A 91 24.14 11.39 22.13
C ASP A 91 23.94 12.54 23.12
N ARG A 92 23.07 13.49 22.79
CA ARG A 92 22.76 14.65 23.66
C ARG A 92 22.11 14.22 24.98
N GLU A 93 21.22 13.24 24.93
CA GLU A 93 20.58 12.70 26.14
C GLU A 93 21.58 11.98 27.04
N VAL A 94 22.46 11.15 26.47
CA VAL A 94 23.53 10.46 27.20
C VAL A 94 24.51 11.47 27.81
N GLU A 95 24.89 12.54 27.09
CA GLU A 95 25.77 13.59 27.60
C GLU A 95 25.11 14.40 28.73
N ARG A 96 23.81 14.68 28.64
CA ARG A 96 23.04 15.33 29.70
C ARG A 96 23.07 14.50 31.00
N LEU A 97 22.83 13.19 30.86
CA LEU A 97 22.89 12.26 32.02
C LEU A 97 24.29 12.12 32.56
N TYR A 98 25.31 12.06 31.69
CA TYR A 98 26.73 12.01 32.14
C TYR A 98 27.05 13.19 33.04
N ARG A 99 26.77 14.44 32.58
CA ARG A 99 27.04 15.64 33.37
C ARG A 99 26.26 15.65 34.69
N LYS A 100 25.04 15.17 34.70
CA LYS A 100 24.22 15.05 35.92
C LYS A 100 24.89 14.13 36.95
N TYR A 101 25.22 12.91 36.55
CA TYR A 101 25.76 11.91 37.43
C TYR A 101 27.22 12.18 37.86
N GLU A 102 28.00 12.81 36.99
CA GLU A 102 29.33 13.32 37.34
C GLU A 102 29.23 14.38 38.44
N ALA A 103 28.29 15.31 38.37
CA ALA A 103 28.03 16.30 39.40
C ALA A 103 27.50 15.71 40.70
N GLU A 104 26.83 14.57 40.65
CA GLU A 104 26.40 13.78 41.79
C GLU A 104 27.56 12.94 42.41
N GLY A 105 28.73 12.95 41.78
CA GLY A 105 29.95 12.31 42.28
C GLY A 105 30.19 10.88 41.81
N LEU A 106 29.35 10.31 40.92
CA LEU A 106 29.56 8.99 40.34
C LEU A 106 30.77 8.97 39.41
N LYS A 107 31.44 7.80 39.29
CA LYS A 107 32.66 7.66 38.47
C LYS A 107 32.68 6.31 37.72
N GLY A 108 33.38 6.30 36.57
CA GLY A 108 33.64 5.08 35.80
C GLY A 108 32.38 4.30 35.42
N MET A 109 32.33 3.03 35.84
CA MET A 109 31.20 2.16 35.51
C MET A 109 29.88 2.53 36.20
N GLU A 110 29.95 3.21 37.37
CA GLU A 110 28.74 3.66 38.08
C GLU A 110 27.96 4.67 37.22
N ILE A 111 28.67 5.64 36.59
CA ILE A 111 28.05 6.58 35.65
C ILE A 111 27.42 5.82 34.47
N THR A 112 28.13 4.83 33.90
CA THR A 112 27.61 4.06 32.76
C THR A 112 26.32 3.32 33.14
N HIS A 113 26.28 2.65 34.29
CA HIS A 113 25.06 1.96 34.75
C HIS A 113 23.90 2.94 35.03
N ALA A 114 24.21 4.09 35.64
CA ALA A 114 23.21 5.12 35.89
C ALA A 114 22.63 5.71 34.62
N ILE A 115 23.45 5.95 33.59
CA ILE A 115 22.98 6.40 32.25
C ILE A 115 22.07 5.34 31.65
N GLU A 116 22.54 4.08 31.55
CA GLU A 116 21.79 2.98 30.96
C GLU A 116 20.45 2.68 31.66
N ALA A 117 20.31 3.02 32.91
CA ALA A 117 19.06 2.87 33.65
C ALA A 117 18.09 4.05 33.49
N ASN A 118 18.55 5.19 32.94
CA ASN A 118 17.79 6.43 32.95
C ASN A 118 17.75 7.17 31.60
N VAL A 119 18.08 6.51 30.49
CA VAL A 119 17.89 7.10 29.15
C VAL A 119 16.40 7.33 28.90
N ASP A 120 16.05 8.56 28.58
CA ASP A 120 14.67 8.95 28.24
C ASP A 120 14.44 8.94 26.73
N LEU A 121 14.04 7.78 26.19
CA LEU A 121 13.73 7.63 24.78
C LEU A 121 12.51 8.46 24.36
N SER A 122 11.54 8.71 25.25
CA SER A 122 10.40 9.61 24.93
C SER A 122 10.91 11.02 24.62
N ASN A 123 11.84 11.55 25.42
CA ASN A 123 12.44 12.86 25.19
C ASN A 123 13.26 12.90 23.89
N VAL A 124 14.02 11.84 23.60
CA VAL A 124 14.76 11.71 22.33
C VAL A 124 13.81 11.78 21.14
N LEU A 125 12.74 10.97 21.15
CA LEU A 125 11.76 10.91 20.05
C LEU A 125 10.99 12.21 19.90
N LYS A 126 10.55 12.84 20.98
CA LYS A 126 9.85 14.15 20.94
C LYS A 126 10.66 15.28 20.29
N ARG A 127 11.99 15.12 20.18
CA ARG A 127 12.89 16.08 19.53
C ARG A 127 13.23 15.75 18.08
N CYS A 128 12.86 14.56 17.59
CA CYS A 128 13.11 14.13 16.21
C CYS A 128 11.80 14.01 15.42
N VAL A 129 10.88 13.22 15.93
CA VAL A 129 9.67 12.77 15.20
C VAL A 129 8.79 13.94 14.70
N PRO A 130 8.62 15.05 15.45
CA PRO A 130 7.85 16.20 14.96
C PRO A 130 8.41 16.89 13.71
N LEU A 131 9.65 16.61 13.36
CA LEU A 131 10.31 17.16 12.16
C LEU A 131 10.07 16.31 10.92
N TRP A 132 9.49 15.11 11.06
CA TRP A 132 9.29 14.17 9.98
C TRP A 132 7.94 14.36 9.31
N ASP A 133 7.97 14.59 8.00
CA ASP A 133 6.78 14.60 7.14
C ASP A 133 6.76 13.29 6.34
N GLY A 134 5.71 12.48 6.51
CA GLY A 134 5.56 11.22 5.80
C GLY A 134 4.72 10.19 6.55
N GLY A 135 4.69 8.97 6.00
CA GLY A 135 4.08 7.80 6.63
C GLY A 135 5.16 6.88 7.20
N PHE A 136 5.09 6.56 8.49
CA PHE A 136 6.15 5.76 9.10
C PHE A 136 5.70 4.93 10.32
N VAL A 137 6.28 3.75 10.40
CA VAL A 137 6.47 2.98 11.65
C VAL A 137 7.94 2.63 11.74
N ILE A 138 8.61 3.13 12.77
CA ILE A 138 10.05 2.99 12.97
C ILE A 138 10.32 2.30 14.28
N CYS A 139 11.15 1.26 14.25
CA CYS A 139 11.62 0.53 15.40
C CYS A 139 13.10 0.83 15.63
N GLY A 140 13.47 1.06 16.87
CA GLY A 140 14.84 1.32 17.31
C GLY A 140 15.26 0.44 18.47
N LEU A 141 16.55 0.09 18.50
CA LEU A 141 17.18 -0.69 19.55
C LEU A 141 18.49 -0.03 19.93
N THR A 142 18.64 0.32 21.21
CA THR A 142 19.89 0.90 21.73
C THR A 142 20.88 -0.20 22.14
N GLY A 143 22.17 0.15 22.20
CA GLY A 143 23.20 -0.79 22.67
C GLY A 143 23.15 -1.08 24.18
N SER A 144 22.40 -0.31 24.95
CA SER A 144 22.16 -0.54 26.38
C SER A 144 20.97 -1.47 26.67
N GLY A 145 20.12 -1.71 25.64
CA GLY A 145 19.04 -2.68 25.74
C GLY A 145 17.65 -2.07 25.89
N GLU A 146 17.49 -0.77 25.64
CA GLU A 146 16.19 -0.16 25.47
C GLU A 146 15.74 -0.29 24.00
N SER A 147 14.43 -0.34 23.79
CA SER A 147 13.85 -0.32 22.46
C SER A 147 12.65 0.60 22.39
N PHE A 148 12.33 1.03 21.17
CA PHE A 148 11.15 1.81 20.88
C PHE A 148 10.57 1.46 19.54
N SER A 149 9.27 1.73 19.39
CA SER A 149 8.60 1.72 18.09
C SER A 149 7.66 2.90 18.05
N VAL A 150 7.76 3.75 17.03
CA VAL A 150 6.97 4.97 16.89
C VAL A 150 6.19 4.96 15.60
N ARG A 151 4.92 5.41 15.66
CA ARG A 151 4.00 5.50 14.53
C ARG A 151 3.73 6.95 14.15
N ASP A 152 3.55 7.22 12.86
CA ASP A 152 3.22 8.54 12.33
C ASP A 152 1.90 9.09 12.91
N PRO A 153 1.74 10.43 12.97
CA PRO A 153 0.58 11.07 13.60
C PRO A 153 -0.72 10.96 12.80
N TRP A 154 -0.66 10.60 11.52
CA TRP A 154 -1.81 10.38 10.65
C TRP A 154 -2.27 8.92 10.65
N GLY A 155 -1.42 8.00 11.16
CA GLY A 155 -1.68 6.56 11.17
C GLY A 155 -1.60 5.91 9.79
N ILE A 156 -0.82 6.49 8.88
CA ILE A 156 -0.66 6.02 7.49
C ILE A 156 -0.23 4.56 7.46
N ARG A 157 0.80 4.21 8.26
CA ARG A 157 1.32 2.84 8.34
C ARG A 157 0.75 2.09 9.54
N PRO A 158 0.45 0.78 9.38
CA PRO A 158 -0.06 -0.04 10.47
C PRO A 158 1.04 -0.49 11.41
N ALA A 159 0.75 -0.56 12.70
CA ALA A 159 1.59 -1.13 13.73
C ALA A 159 0.72 -1.76 14.83
N PHE A 160 1.01 -3.00 15.17
CA PHE A 160 0.28 -3.76 16.18
C PHE A 160 1.24 -4.30 17.22
N TYR A 161 0.81 -4.34 18.48
CA TYR A 161 1.61 -4.92 19.55
C TYR A 161 0.78 -5.83 20.44
N TYR A 162 1.48 -6.77 21.06
CA TYR A 162 1.00 -7.64 22.11
C TYR A 162 1.99 -7.55 23.27
N ALA A 163 1.50 -7.56 24.49
CA ALA A 163 2.33 -7.57 25.68
C ALA A 163 1.68 -8.39 26.80
N ASP A 164 2.48 -9.20 27.46
CA ASP A 164 2.14 -9.92 28.69
C ASP A 164 3.29 -9.84 29.71
N ASP A 165 3.26 -10.67 30.75
CA ASP A 165 4.28 -10.68 31.81
C ASP A 165 5.64 -11.21 31.34
N GLU A 166 5.72 -11.87 30.18
CA GLU A 166 6.93 -12.53 29.68
C GLU A 166 7.50 -11.84 28.44
N ILE A 167 6.63 -11.28 27.55
CA ILE A 167 7.04 -10.81 26.23
C ILE A 167 6.29 -9.56 25.78
N VAL A 168 7.00 -8.70 25.08
CA VAL A 168 6.42 -7.58 24.32
C VAL A 168 6.80 -7.75 22.85
N ILE A 169 5.81 -7.74 21.95
CA ILE A 169 6.00 -7.91 20.52
C ILE A 169 5.34 -6.76 19.78
N LEU A 170 6.02 -6.23 18.78
CA LEU A 170 5.45 -5.34 17.80
C LEU A 170 5.67 -5.88 16.39
N ALA A 171 4.64 -5.80 15.54
CA ALA A 171 4.71 -6.14 14.13
C ALA A 171 3.85 -5.18 13.29
N SER A 172 4.17 -5.08 12.00
CA SER A 172 3.37 -4.29 11.05
C SER A 172 2.01 -4.93 10.74
N GLU A 173 1.85 -6.24 11.00
CA GLU A 173 0.64 -6.99 10.68
C GLU A 173 0.18 -7.85 11.88
N ARG A 174 -1.07 -7.69 12.27
CA ARG A 174 -1.71 -8.43 13.38
C ARG A 174 -1.67 -9.96 13.23
N PRO A 175 -1.94 -10.54 12.03
CA PRO A 175 -1.90 -12.00 11.86
C PRO A 175 -0.53 -12.63 12.10
N VAL A 176 0.55 -11.85 11.96
CA VAL A 176 1.91 -12.33 12.25
C VAL A 176 2.06 -12.63 13.73
N ILE A 177 1.58 -11.73 14.60
CA ILE A 177 1.59 -11.92 16.06
C ILE A 177 0.69 -13.09 16.43
N GLN A 178 -0.54 -13.14 15.90
CA GLN A 178 -1.48 -14.23 16.16
C GLN A 178 -0.90 -15.60 15.83
N THR A 179 -0.33 -15.73 14.65
CA THR A 179 0.18 -17.03 14.17
C THR A 179 1.45 -17.45 14.90
N ALA A 180 2.37 -16.51 15.14
CA ALA A 180 3.66 -16.82 15.79
C ALA A 180 3.50 -17.15 17.28
N MET A 181 2.61 -16.43 17.97
CA MET A 181 2.46 -16.51 19.42
C MET A 181 1.21 -17.28 19.88
N ASN A 182 0.33 -17.63 18.92
CA ASN A 182 -0.94 -18.30 19.20
C ASN A 182 -1.82 -17.53 20.21
N VAL A 183 -1.88 -16.21 20.09
CA VAL A 183 -2.65 -15.33 20.97
C VAL A 183 -4.00 -14.92 20.33
N PRO A 184 -5.04 -14.68 21.15
CA PRO A 184 -6.32 -14.19 20.67
C PRO A 184 -6.20 -12.81 19.98
N VAL A 185 -7.01 -12.56 18.97
CA VAL A 185 -7.02 -11.28 18.27
C VAL A 185 -7.37 -10.09 19.17
N GLY A 186 -8.17 -10.32 20.20
CA GLY A 186 -8.60 -9.29 21.16
C GLY A 186 -7.49 -8.75 22.05
N ASP A 187 -6.39 -9.50 22.19
CA ASP A 187 -5.25 -9.15 23.06
C ASP A 187 -4.16 -8.39 22.28
N ILE A 188 -4.35 -8.25 20.94
CA ILE A 188 -3.43 -7.51 20.10
C ILE A 188 -3.96 -6.10 19.89
N HIS A 189 -3.16 -5.13 20.28
CA HIS A 189 -3.50 -3.71 20.23
C HIS A 189 -2.85 -3.02 19.03
N GLU A 190 -3.54 -2.06 18.45
CA GLU A 190 -2.96 -1.16 17.48
C GLU A 190 -2.23 -0.01 18.19
N LEU A 191 -0.98 0.28 17.80
CA LEU A 191 -0.26 1.45 18.28
C LEU A 191 -0.95 2.71 17.75
N LYS A 192 -1.32 3.63 18.64
CA LYS A 192 -2.08 4.82 18.27
C LYS A 192 -1.25 5.80 17.44
N ARG A 193 -1.93 6.68 16.77
CA ARG A 193 -1.35 7.73 15.93
C ARG A 193 -0.47 8.67 16.75
N GLY A 194 0.78 8.86 16.32
CA GLY A 194 1.76 9.69 17.00
C GLY A 194 2.28 9.13 18.33
N GLU A 195 1.97 7.87 18.64
CA GLU A 195 2.38 7.18 19.86
C GLU A 195 3.64 6.35 19.63
N ALA A 196 4.45 6.19 20.67
CA ALA A 196 5.54 5.23 20.70
C ALA A 196 5.33 4.19 21.80
N LEU A 197 5.64 2.93 21.48
CA LEU A 197 5.84 1.85 22.44
C LEU A 197 7.32 1.88 22.84
N ILE A 198 7.61 1.98 24.13
CA ILE A 198 8.96 2.06 24.67
C ILE A 198 9.15 0.94 25.68
N ILE A 199 10.27 0.24 25.56
CA ILE A 199 10.65 -0.88 26.44
C ILE A 199 12.02 -0.53 27.02
N ASN A 200 12.14 -0.53 28.35
CA ASN A 200 13.38 -0.25 29.02
C ASN A 200 14.28 -1.50 29.11
N LYS A 201 15.50 -1.34 29.62
CA LYS A 201 16.47 -2.42 29.79
C LYS A 201 15.98 -3.55 30.73
N GLN A 202 15.07 -3.26 31.65
CA GLN A 202 14.50 -4.21 32.59
C GLN A 202 13.38 -5.06 31.96
N GLY A 203 12.83 -4.61 30.86
CA GLY A 203 11.69 -5.22 30.16
C GLY A 203 10.36 -4.54 30.47
N ASP A 204 10.36 -3.51 31.35
CA ASP A 204 9.15 -2.72 31.58
C ASP A 204 8.82 -1.93 30.31
N TRP A 205 7.55 -1.86 29.99
CA TRP A 205 7.07 -1.19 28.80
C TRP A 205 5.96 -0.18 29.12
N HIS A 206 5.86 0.81 28.28
CA HIS A 206 4.77 1.79 28.28
C HIS A 206 4.58 2.41 26.92
N THR A 207 3.41 2.97 26.67
CA THR A 207 3.18 3.82 25.51
C THR A 207 3.33 5.30 25.89
N SER A 208 3.85 6.10 24.96
CA SER A 208 4.07 7.54 25.16
C SER A 208 3.60 8.31 23.94
N GLN A 209 2.79 9.34 24.13
CA GLN A 209 2.41 10.25 23.07
C GLN A 209 3.61 11.12 22.68
N ILE A 210 4.12 10.95 21.47
CA ILE A 210 5.28 11.66 20.93
C ILE A 210 4.85 12.89 20.13
N MET A 211 3.80 12.75 19.34
CA MET A 211 3.16 13.82 18.57
C MET A 211 1.66 13.82 18.84
N GLU A 212 1.05 15.00 18.77
CA GLU A 212 -0.42 15.10 18.76
C GLU A 212 -0.99 14.31 17.58
N PRO A 213 -1.99 13.45 17.81
CA PRO A 213 -2.63 12.70 16.75
C PRO A 213 -3.35 13.65 15.78
N LYS A 214 -3.12 13.46 14.50
CA LYS A 214 -3.80 14.18 13.42
C LYS A 214 -5.07 13.44 13.00
N GLU A 215 -5.76 13.97 11.99
CA GLU A 215 -6.88 13.28 11.35
C GLU A 215 -6.46 11.85 10.91
N ASN A 216 -7.37 10.89 11.02
CA ASN A 216 -7.09 9.54 10.56
C ASN A 216 -6.92 9.51 9.03
N LYS A 217 -5.75 9.09 8.57
CA LYS A 217 -5.42 8.88 7.16
C LYS A 217 -4.76 7.51 6.97
N ALA A 218 -5.21 6.53 7.75
CA ALA A 218 -4.77 5.14 7.59
C ALA A 218 -4.98 4.67 6.14
N CYS A 219 -3.95 4.07 5.56
CA CYS A 219 -3.89 3.74 4.14
C CYS A 219 -4.95 2.70 3.75
N SER A 220 -5.87 3.06 2.85
CA SER A 220 -6.87 2.13 2.31
C SER A 220 -6.25 1.07 1.38
N PHE A 221 -5.12 1.36 0.74
CA PHE A 221 -4.44 0.41 -0.14
C PHE A 221 -3.83 -0.78 0.64
N GLU A 222 -3.48 -0.56 1.93
CA GLU A 222 -3.13 -1.66 2.83
C GLU A 222 -4.28 -2.68 2.93
N ARG A 223 -5.52 -2.22 2.96
CA ARG A 223 -6.72 -3.06 3.07
C ARG A 223 -7.02 -3.78 1.76
N ILE A 224 -6.83 -3.10 0.63
CA ILE A 224 -7.09 -3.65 -0.71
C ILE A 224 -6.03 -4.69 -1.08
N TYR A 225 -4.74 -4.39 -0.87
CA TYR A 225 -3.64 -5.15 -1.48
C TYR A 225 -2.53 -5.58 -0.51
N PHE A 226 -1.86 -4.64 0.21
CA PHE A 226 -0.58 -4.92 0.86
C PHE A 226 -0.67 -5.82 2.08
N SER A 227 -1.62 -5.57 2.96
CA SER A 227 -1.76 -6.35 4.19
C SER A 227 -2.34 -7.74 3.92
N ARG A 228 -2.04 -8.68 4.83
CA ARG A 228 -2.46 -10.07 4.69
C ARG A 228 -3.98 -10.23 4.73
N GLY A 229 -4.53 -10.88 3.71
CA GLY A 229 -5.95 -11.22 3.63
C GLY A 229 -6.43 -12.23 4.68
N SER A 230 -5.52 -12.84 5.45
CA SER A 230 -5.84 -13.70 6.59
C SER A 230 -6.19 -12.93 7.87
N ASP A 231 -6.02 -11.60 7.89
CA ASP A 231 -6.56 -10.78 8.96
C ASP A 231 -8.09 -10.77 8.92
N ARG A 232 -8.73 -10.96 10.08
CA ARG A 232 -10.19 -11.06 10.21
C ARG A 232 -10.93 -9.85 9.61
N ASP A 233 -10.42 -8.64 9.87
CA ASP A 233 -11.11 -7.42 9.47
C ASP A 233 -10.82 -7.11 8.00
N ILE A 234 -9.58 -7.33 7.54
CA ILE A 234 -9.20 -7.21 6.12
C ILE A 234 -9.99 -8.19 5.25
N TYR A 235 -10.14 -9.43 5.71
CA TYR A 235 -10.95 -10.43 5.01
C TYR A 235 -12.38 -9.94 4.79
N ARG A 236 -13.02 -9.40 5.83
CA ARG A 236 -14.38 -8.86 5.76
C ARG A 236 -14.47 -7.62 4.86
N GLU A 237 -13.49 -6.74 4.93
CA GLU A 237 -13.42 -5.54 4.10
C GLU A 237 -13.26 -5.87 2.63
N ARG A 238 -12.36 -6.80 2.29
CA ARG A 238 -12.20 -7.28 0.90
C ARG A 238 -13.48 -7.92 0.36
N LYS A 239 -14.23 -8.67 1.20
CA LYS A 239 -15.55 -9.17 0.79
C LYS A 239 -16.52 -8.03 0.49
N ARG A 240 -16.63 -7.02 1.36
CA ARG A 240 -17.48 -5.85 1.13
C ARG A 240 -17.09 -5.07 -0.13
N LEU A 241 -15.79 -4.98 -0.44
CA LEU A 241 -15.34 -4.40 -1.71
C LEU A 241 -15.94 -5.14 -2.91
N GLY A 242 -15.97 -6.47 -2.88
CA GLY A 242 -16.61 -7.27 -3.91
C GLY A 242 -18.13 -7.10 -3.96
N GLU A 243 -18.79 -7.10 -2.82
CA GLU A 243 -20.25 -6.89 -2.69
C GLU A 243 -20.68 -5.53 -3.26
N ASN A 244 -19.91 -4.46 -2.98
CA ASN A 244 -20.20 -3.10 -3.45
C ASN A 244 -20.09 -2.95 -4.97
N LEU A 245 -19.41 -3.86 -5.66
CA LEU A 245 -19.27 -3.87 -7.12
C LEU A 245 -20.46 -4.49 -7.86
N VAL A 246 -21.36 -5.20 -7.16
CA VAL A 246 -22.49 -5.92 -7.77
C VAL A 246 -23.32 -5.04 -8.71
N PRO A 247 -23.78 -3.83 -8.35
CA PRO A 247 -24.59 -3.01 -9.25
C PRO A 247 -23.86 -2.60 -10.55
N ALA A 248 -22.58 -2.26 -10.45
CA ALA A 248 -21.78 -1.83 -11.59
C ALA A 248 -21.49 -3.01 -12.53
N VAL A 249 -21.22 -4.19 -11.98
CA VAL A 249 -20.96 -5.41 -12.76
C VAL A 249 -22.25 -5.90 -13.44
N LEU A 250 -23.40 -5.87 -12.77
CA LEU A 250 -24.69 -6.18 -13.38
C LEU A 250 -24.98 -5.28 -14.57
N LYS A 251 -24.73 -3.98 -14.45
CA LYS A 251 -24.85 -3.02 -15.55
C LYS A 251 -23.92 -3.39 -16.70
N ALA A 252 -22.67 -3.75 -16.42
CA ALA A 252 -21.69 -4.10 -17.44
C ALA A 252 -22.02 -5.37 -18.21
N VAL A 253 -22.79 -6.30 -17.65
CA VAL A 253 -23.25 -7.52 -18.32
C VAL A 253 -24.72 -7.46 -18.72
N ASP A 254 -25.33 -6.27 -18.79
CA ASP A 254 -26.73 -6.05 -19.16
C ASP A 254 -27.73 -6.87 -18.33
N ASN A 255 -27.40 -7.18 -17.06
CA ASN A 255 -28.11 -8.07 -16.14
C ASN A 255 -28.25 -9.54 -16.62
N ASP A 256 -27.51 -9.96 -17.65
CA ASP A 256 -27.55 -11.32 -18.20
C ASP A 256 -26.65 -12.25 -17.38
N LEU A 257 -27.19 -12.78 -16.27
CA LEU A 257 -26.50 -13.75 -15.43
C LEU A 257 -26.42 -15.15 -16.04
N ASN A 258 -27.32 -15.47 -16.97
CA ASN A 258 -27.36 -16.80 -17.60
C ASN A 258 -26.16 -17.02 -18.52
N HIS A 259 -25.74 -15.98 -19.24
CA HIS A 259 -24.60 -15.98 -20.15
C HIS A 259 -23.43 -15.19 -19.55
N THR A 260 -23.21 -15.28 -18.24
CA THR A 260 -22.08 -14.62 -17.59
C THR A 260 -21.36 -15.58 -16.66
N VAL A 261 -20.05 -15.67 -16.85
CA VAL A 261 -19.14 -16.45 -15.99
C VAL A 261 -18.28 -15.49 -15.18
N PHE A 262 -18.23 -15.69 -13.88
CA PHE A 262 -17.44 -14.90 -12.94
C PHE A 262 -16.17 -15.64 -12.56
N SER A 263 -15.05 -14.93 -12.54
CA SER A 263 -13.73 -15.44 -12.16
C SER A 263 -12.90 -14.34 -11.49
N PHE A 264 -11.68 -14.65 -11.13
CA PHE A 264 -10.74 -13.70 -10.54
C PHE A 264 -9.32 -13.91 -11.07
N ILE A 265 -8.50 -12.87 -10.93
CA ILE A 265 -7.06 -12.93 -11.20
C ILE A 265 -6.34 -13.30 -9.91
N PRO A 266 -5.68 -14.47 -9.85
CA PRO A 266 -4.96 -14.89 -8.65
C PRO A 266 -3.80 -13.94 -8.28
N ASN A 267 -3.52 -13.67 -6.97
CA ASN A 267 -4.12 -14.34 -5.81
C ASN A 267 -4.92 -13.35 -4.94
N THR A 268 -4.55 -12.05 -4.90
CA THR A 268 -5.06 -11.07 -3.92
C THR A 268 -6.55 -10.78 -4.09
N ALA A 269 -7.05 -10.82 -5.32
CA ALA A 269 -8.44 -10.57 -5.65
C ALA A 269 -9.43 -11.65 -5.18
N GLU A 270 -8.94 -12.83 -4.76
CA GLU A 270 -9.80 -13.99 -4.42
C GLU A 270 -10.86 -13.65 -3.36
N VAL A 271 -10.49 -12.90 -2.31
CA VAL A 271 -11.44 -12.58 -1.24
C VAL A 271 -12.51 -11.58 -1.71
N ALA A 272 -12.15 -10.60 -2.54
CA ALA A 272 -13.12 -9.70 -3.15
C ALA A 272 -14.06 -10.46 -4.13
N TYR A 273 -13.52 -11.45 -4.84
CA TYR A 273 -14.32 -12.33 -5.68
C TYR A 273 -15.38 -13.09 -4.88
N PHE A 274 -15.05 -13.62 -3.69
CA PHE A 274 -16.06 -14.26 -2.84
C PHE A 274 -17.16 -13.27 -2.43
N GLY A 275 -16.83 -12.03 -2.12
CA GLY A 275 -17.82 -11.00 -1.84
C GLY A 275 -18.71 -10.69 -3.04
N LEU A 276 -18.14 -10.55 -4.24
CA LEU A 276 -18.89 -10.37 -5.48
C LEU A 276 -19.82 -11.56 -5.74
N GLN A 277 -19.34 -12.79 -5.56
CA GLN A 277 -20.14 -14.02 -5.71
C GLN A 277 -21.31 -14.06 -4.74
N GLU A 278 -21.09 -13.72 -3.46
CA GLU A 278 -22.14 -13.67 -2.45
C GLU A 278 -23.21 -12.64 -2.82
N GLY A 279 -22.80 -11.42 -3.14
CA GLY A 279 -23.71 -10.35 -3.53
C GLY A 279 -24.50 -10.65 -4.83
N MET A 280 -23.87 -11.32 -5.83
CA MET A 280 -24.57 -11.78 -7.04
C MET A 280 -25.60 -12.86 -6.71
N ASN A 281 -25.29 -13.79 -5.82
CA ASN A 281 -26.24 -14.80 -5.36
C ASN A 281 -27.42 -14.18 -4.59
N GLU A 282 -27.16 -13.18 -3.74
CA GLU A 282 -28.23 -12.44 -3.06
C GLU A 282 -29.14 -11.71 -4.06
N TYR A 283 -28.55 -11.03 -5.04
CA TYR A 283 -29.31 -10.40 -6.13
C TYR A 283 -30.16 -11.41 -6.88
N LEU A 284 -29.59 -12.55 -7.30
CA LEU A 284 -30.32 -13.59 -8.01
C LEU A 284 -31.46 -14.17 -7.15
N ASN A 285 -31.21 -14.42 -5.87
CA ASN A 285 -32.24 -14.91 -4.96
C ASN A 285 -33.37 -13.90 -4.75
N LYS A 286 -33.06 -12.59 -4.74
CA LYS A 286 -34.08 -11.54 -4.73
C LYS A 286 -34.91 -11.59 -6.01
N LYS A 287 -34.28 -11.72 -7.18
CA LYS A 287 -34.97 -11.85 -8.47
C LYS A 287 -35.85 -13.09 -8.54
N LYS A 288 -35.37 -14.25 -8.08
CA LYS A 288 -36.19 -15.47 -8.00
C LYS A 288 -37.45 -15.25 -7.16
N LYS A 289 -37.31 -14.59 -5.99
CA LYS A 289 -38.46 -14.27 -5.14
C LYS A 289 -39.45 -13.34 -5.85
N GLU A 290 -38.98 -12.32 -6.57
CA GLU A 290 -39.80 -11.42 -7.37
C GLU A 290 -40.57 -12.18 -8.45
N TRP A 291 -39.90 -13.06 -9.24
CA TRP A 291 -40.52 -13.85 -10.29
C TRP A 291 -41.57 -14.86 -9.74
N ILE A 292 -41.25 -15.55 -8.63
CA ILE A 292 -42.19 -16.48 -8.01
C ILE A 292 -43.39 -15.77 -7.37
N ALA A 293 -43.20 -14.56 -6.86
CA ALA A 293 -44.26 -13.77 -6.27
C ALA A 293 -45.11 -13.00 -7.28
N ASP A 294 -44.69 -12.94 -8.53
CA ASP A 294 -45.48 -12.32 -9.62
C ASP A 294 -46.72 -13.15 -9.91
N ARG A 295 -47.91 -12.60 -9.61
CA ARG A 295 -49.18 -13.24 -9.80
C ARG A 295 -49.82 -12.95 -11.18
N SER A 296 -49.09 -12.34 -12.08
CA SER A 296 -49.59 -11.99 -13.43
C SER A 296 -49.88 -13.27 -14.27
N HIS A 297 -49.18 -14.38 -13.95
CA HIS A 297 -49.48 -15.71 -14.48
C HIS A 297 -49.24 -16.82 -13.43
N LEU A 298 -49.83 -17.97 -13.65
CA LEU A 298 -49.56 -19.18 -12.82
C LEU A 298 -48.32 -19.87 -13.37
N LEU A 299 -47.27 -19.95 -12.57
CA LEU A 299 -46.04 -20.69 -12.90
C LEU A 299 -46.36 -22.18 -13.07
N GLN A 300 -45.90 -22.78 -14.17
CA GLN A 300 -45.87 -24.20 -14.36
C GLN A 300 -44.74 -24.83 -13.55
N GLU A 301 -44.81 -26.14 -13.26
CA GLU A 301 -43.81 -26.82 -12.46
C GLU A 301 -42.40 -26.71 -13.08
N GLU A 302 -42.31 -26.86 -14.41
CA GLU A 302 -41.05 -26.74 -15.16
C GLU A 302 -40.46 -25.33 -15.08
N GLU A 303 -41.28 -24.27 -15.14
CA GLU A 303 -40.84 -22.87 -15.01
C GLU A 303 -40.34 -22.61 -13.59
N LEU A 304 -41.02 -23.12 -12.58
CA LEU A 304 -40.60 -23.01 -11.20
C LEU A 304 -39.27 -23.72 -10.97
N GLU A 305 -39.11 -24.92 -11.52
CA GLU A 305 -37.85 -25.67 -11.43
C GLU A 305 -36.70 -24.92 -12.15
N GLN A 306 -36.95 -24.35 -13.31
CA GLN A 306 -35.99 -23.49 -14.02
C GLN A 306 -35.56 -22.30 -13.16
N ILE A 307 -36.50 -21.56 -12.58
CA ILE A 307 -36.18 -20.41 -11.70
C ILE A 307 -35.34 -20.85 -10.50
N LEU A 308 -35.74 -21.96 -9.84
CA LEU A 308 -35.04 -22.46 -8.65
C LEU A 308 -33.65 -23.02 -8.98
N SER A 309 -33.47 -23.60 -10.16
CA SER A 309 -32.19 -24.16 -10.62
C SER A 309 -31.17 -23.13 -11.07
N MET A 310 -31.58 -21.88 -11.37
CA MET A 310 -30.67 -20.81 -11.79
C MET A 310 -29.56 -20.61 -10.76
N ARG A 311 -28.33 -20.42 -11.23
CA ARG A 311 -27.15 -20.19 -10.39
C ARG A 311 -26.24 -19.16 -11.02
N VAL A 312 -25.53 -18.41 -10.17
CA VAL A 312 -24.40 -17.59 -10.63
C VAL A 312 -23.28 -18.55 -11.06
N ARG A 313 -22.82 -18.43 -12.30
CA ARG A 313 -21.77 -19.29 -12.87
C ARG A 313 -20.41 -18.76 -12.44
N CYS A 314 -19.74 -19.48 -11.56
CA CYS A 314 -18.46 -19.12 -10.96
C CYS A 314 -17.42 -20.16 -11.29
N GLU A 315 -16.36 -19.75 -12.00
CA GLU A 315 -15.32 -20.66 -12.49
C GLU A 315 -13.92 -20.10 -12.19
N LYS A 316 -12.96 -20.97 -11.95
CA LYS A 316 -11.55 -20.59 -11.85
C LYS A 316 -10.94 -20.60 -13.24
N VAL A 317 -11.10 -19.49 -13.97
CA VAL A 317 -10.65 -19.37 -15.37
C VAL A 317 -9.16 -19.11 -15.45
N ALA A 318 -8.63 -18.14 -14.69
CA ALA A 318 -7.21 -17.83 -14.67
C ALA A 318 -6.50 -18.59 -13.54
N ILE A 319 -5.41 -19.26 -13.86
CA ILE A 319 -4.57 -20.00 -12.91
C ILE A 319 -3.16 -19.43 -12.98
N LYS A 320 -2.61 -19.01 -11.84
CA LYS A 320 -1.22 -18.55 -11.75
C LYS A 320 -0.30 -19.74 -11.48
N ASP A 321 0.65 -20.00 -12.37
CA ASP A 321 1.68 -21.02 -12.11
C ASP A 321 2.67 -20.52 -11.06
N ILE A 322 2.60 -21.12 -9.85
CA ILE A 322 3.41 -20.77 -8.69
C ILE A 322 4.91 -21.06 -8.93
N LYS A 323 5.24 -21.92 -9.87
CA LYS A 323 6.63 -22.33 -10.17
C LYS A 323 7.40 -21.24 -10.92
N LEU A 324 6.72 -20.39 -11.67
CA LEU A 324 7.32 -19.26 -12.37
C LEU A 324 7.38 -18.03 -11.46
N ARG A 325 8.51 -17.85 -10.76
CA ARG A 325 8.79 -16.64 -9.98
C ARG A 325 9.34 -15.56 -10.90
N THR A 326 8.50 -14.66 -11.37
CA THR A 326 8.87 -13.53 -12.24
C THR A 326 9.87 -12.56 -11.62
N PHE A 327 10.10 -12.64 -10.30
CA PHE A 327 11.02 -11.76 -9.56
C PHE A 327 12.51 -12.11 -9.74
N ILE A 328 12.85 -13.27 -10.34
CA ILE A 328 14.23 -13.73 -10.48
C ILE A 328 14.83 -13.35 -11.84
N ALA A 329 14.01 -12.91 -12.81
CA ALA A 329 14.46 -12.59 -14.15
C ALA A 329 14.88 -11.12 -14.27
N GLU A 330 16.13 -10.89 -14.70
CA GLU A 330 16.67 -9.56 -15.01
C GLU A 330 16.35 -9.15 -16.46
N GLY A 331 15.96 -7.90 -16.65
CA GLY A 331 15.89 -7.25 -17.97
C GLY A 331 14.74 -7.69 -18.89
N ASN A 332 15.00 -7.76 -20.18
CA ASN A 332 14.01 -8.01 -21.26
C ASN A 332 13.28 -9.37 -21.17
N SER A 333 13.80 -10.34 -20.41
CA SER A 333 13.14 -11.63 -20.17
C SER A 333 11.87 -11.53 -19.29
N ARG A 334 11.65 -10.41 -18.60
CA ARG A 334 10.42 -10.19 -17.82
C ARG A 334 9.15 -10.16 -18.68
N ASN A 335 9.23 -9.60 -19.88
CA ASN A 335 8.08 -9.47 -20.77
C ASN A 335 7.65 -10.82 -21.34
N ASP A 336 8.60 -11.66 -21.70
CA ASP A 336 8.32 -13.02 -22.20
C ASP A 336 7.82 -13.95 -21.08
N LEU A 337 8.36 -13.81 -19.87
CA LEU A 337 7.89 -14.55 -18.69
C LEU A 337 6.48 -14.12 -18.25
N ALA A 338 6.15 -12.83 -18.35
CA ALA A 338 4.82 -12.34 -17.99
C ALA A 338 3.71 -12.98 -18.86
N ALA A 339 4.01 -13.29 -20.12
CA ALA A 339 3.07 -13.95 -21.04
C ALA A 339 2.78 -15.42 -20.66
N HIS A 340 3.63 -16.05 -19.84
CA HIS A 340 3.54 -17.46 -19.46
C HIS A 340 3.25 -17.70 -17.96
N VAL A 341 3.00 -16.65 -17.18
CA VAL A 341 2.72 -16.75 -15.74
C VAL A 341 1.34 -17.29 -15.47
N TYR A 342 0.40 -17.06 -16.38
CA TYR A 342 -0.99 -17.47 -16.24
C TYR A 342 -1.35 -18.56 -17.23
N ASP A 343 -2.08 -19.55 -16.76
CA ASP A 343 -2.74 -20.57 -17.56
C ASP A 343 -4.26 -20.35 -17.49
N ILE A 344 -5.03 -20.99 -18.38
CA ILE A 344 -6.48 -20.86 -18.44
C ILE A 344 -7.18 -22.23 -18.43
N THR A 345 -8.33 -22.26 -17.81
CA THR A 345 -9.21 -23.44 -17.82
C THR A 345 -10.08 -23.41 -19.07
N TYR A 346 -9.76 -24.23 -20.06
CA TYR A 346 -10.57 -24.38 -21.27
C TYR A 346 -11.90 -25.06 -20.97
N GLY A 347 -12.94 -24.69 -21.70
CA GLY A 347 -14.30 -25.23 -21.53
C GLY A 347 -15.08 -24.62 -20.36
N SER A 348 -14.53 -23.61 -19.68
CA SER A 348 -15.20 -22.90 -18.58
C SER A 348 -16.28 -21.92 -19.05
N ILE A 349 -16.26 -21.52 -20.33
CA ILE A 349 -17.26 -20.63 -20.94
C ILE A 349 -17.80 -21.21 -22.24
N VAL A 350 -18.98 -20.77 -22.67
CA VAL A 350 -19.52 -21.02 -24.01
C VAL A 350 -18.99 -19.94 -24.96
N PRO A 351 -18.17 -20.33 -25.97
CA PRO A 351 -17.57 -19.36 -26.89
C PRO A 351 -18.63 -18.53 -27.62
N PHE A 352 -18.37 -17.21 -27.79
CA PHE A 352 -19.19 -16.23 -28.50
C PHE A 352 -20.55 -15.91 -27.85
N GLU A 353 -20.94 -16.62 -26.80
CA GLU A 353 -22.21 -16.43 -26.08
C GLU A 353 -21.98 -15.80 -24.71
N ASP A 354 -21.01 -16.33 -23.94
CA ASP A 354 -20.79 -15.92 -22.57
C ASP A 354 -19.99 -14.62 -22.44
N ASN A 355 -20.41 -13.77 -21.52
CA ASN A 355 -19.59 -12.72 -20.94
C ASN A 355 -18.64 -13.34 -19.89
N LEU A 356 -17.39 -12.91 -19.88
CA LEU A 356 -16.41 -13.30 -18.88
C LEU A 356 -16.08 -12.10 -17.98
N VAL A 357 -16.47 -12.17 -16.73
CA VAL A 357 -16.16 -11.18 -15.69
C VAL A 357 -14.98 -11.67 -14.88
N VAL A 358 -13.90 -10.91 -14.83
CA VAL A 358 -12.71 -11.21 -14.01
C VAL A 358 -12.40 -10.07 -13.07
N ILE A 359 -12.39 -10.36 -11.75
CA ILE A 359 -12.04 -9.35 -10.74
C ILE A 359 -10.54 -9.38 -10.44
N ASP A 360 -9.94 -8.20 -10.36
CA ASP A 360 -8.59 -7.95 -9.88
C ASP A 360 -8.61 -7.04 -8.64
N ASP A 361 -7.52 -7.00 -7.88
CA ASP A 361 -7.42 -6.11 -6.72
C ASP A 361 -7.27 -4.64 -7.12
N SER A 362 -6.41 -4.36 -8.09
CA SER A 362 -6.15 -2.99 -8.56
C SER A 362 -5.50 -2.98 -9.95
N ILE A 363 -5.76 -1.91 -10.71
CA ILE A 363 -5.13 -1.67 -12.01
C ILE A 363 -4.29 -0.39 -11.92
N VAL A 364 -2.97 -0.54 -11.79
CA VAL A 364 -2.03 0.59 -11.67
C VAL A 364 -1.36 0.88 -13.02
N ARG A 365 -0.45 0.00 -13.44
CA ARG A 365 0.31 0.13 -14.69
C ARG A 365 -0.40 -0.48 -15.89
N GLY A 366 -1.25 -1.44 -15.65
CA GLY A 366 -1.96 -2.21 -16.69
C GLY A 366 -1.08 -3.14 -17.52
N THR A 367 0.22 -3.25 -17.22
CA THR A 367 1.18 -4.04 -18.02
C THR A 367 0.78 -5.52 -18.08
N THR A 368 0.51 -6.14 -16.93
CA THR A 368 0.07 -7.53 -16.85
C THR A 368 -1.25 -7.76 -17.59
N LEU A 369 -2.19 -6.80 -17.44
CA LEU A 369 -3.48 -6.86 -18.07
C LEU A 369 -3.34 -6.84 -19.61
N ARG A 370 -2.54 -5.92 -20.14
CA ARG A 370 -2.28 -5.77 -21.59
C ARG A 370 -1.47 -6.92 -22.18
N GLN A 371 -0.37 -7.31 -21.51
CA GLN A 371 0.59 -8.27 -22.07
C GLN A 371 0.17 -9.72 -21.93
N SER A 372 -0.64 -10.03 -20.89
CA SER A 372 -0.99 -11.41 -20.56
C SER A 372 -2.50 -11.63 -20.48
N ILE A 373 -3.17 -10.98 -19.53
CA ILE A 373 -4.51 -11.37 -19.10
C ILE A 373 -5.54 -11.25 -20.23
N ILE A 374 -5.67 -10.09 -20.88
CA ILE A 374 -6.68 -9.88 -21.94
C ILE A 374 -6.44 -10.86 -23.08
N GLY A 375 -5.19 -11.00 -23.55
CA GLY A 375 -4.87 -11.90 -24.67
C GLY A 375 -5.10 -13.37 -24.36
N ILE A 376 -4.83 -13.81 -23.12
CA ILE A 376 -5.08 -15.19 -22.69
C ILE A 376 -6.58 -15.46 -22.57
N LEU A 377 -7.35 -14.55 -21.97
CA LEU A 377 -8.80 -14.69 -21.82
C LEU A 377 -9.51 -14.65 -23.17
N ASP A 378 -9.04 -13.85 -24.14
CA ASP A 378 -9.59 -13.78 -25.50
C ASP A 378 -9.47 -15.13 -26.26
N ARG A 379 -8.54 -16.00 -25.88
CA ARG A 379 -8.41 -17.36 -26.46
C ARG A 379 -9.65 -18.25 -26.19
N LEU A 380 -10.39 -17.96 -25.13
CA LEU A 380 -11.65 -18.65 -24.82
C LEU A 380 -12.80 -18.19 -25.73
N ASN A 381 -12.61 -17.16 -26.53
CA ASN A 381 -13.61 -16.51 -27.40
C ASN A 381 -14.86 -16.03 -26.64
N PRO A 382 -14.74 -15.30 -25.52
CA PRO A 382 -15.92 -14.75 -24.87
C PRO A 382 -16.58 -13.67 -25.77
N LYS A 383 -17.88 -13.47 -25.59
CA LYS A 383 -18.61 -12.36 -26.22
C LYS A 383 -18.07 -11.02 -25.72
N LYS A 384 -17.77 -10.94 -24.41
CA LYS A 384 -17.30 -9.75 -23.72
C LYS A 384 -16.36 -10.15 -22.58
N ILE A 385 -15.30 -9.39 -22.37
CA ILE A 385 -14.42 -9.47 -21.19
C ILE A 385 -14.68 -8.22 -20.34
N VAL A 386 -15.14 -8.41 -19.11
CA VAL A 386 -15.30 -7.35 -18.13
C VAL A 386 -14.24 -7.52 -17.06
N VAL A 387 -13.24 -6.64 -17.04
CA VAL A 387 -12.24 -6.58 -16.00
C VAL A 387 -12.76 -5.69 -14.88
N VAL A 388 -12.80 -6.21 -13.66
CA VAL A 388 -13.34 -5.52 -12.50
C VAL A 388 -12.22 -5.25 -11.51
N SER A 389 -12.04 -4.00 -11.10
CA SER A 389 -11.08 -3.63 -10.06
C SER A 389 -11.79 -3.44 -8.72
N SER A 390 -11.33 -4.13 -7.67
CA SER A 390 -11.88 -3.92 -6.32
C SER A 390 -11.42 -2.60 -5.69
N SER A 391 -10.45 -1.91 -6.31
CA SER A 391 -10.05 -0.54 -5.98
C SER A 391 -10.66 0.48 -6.95
N PRO A 392 -10.79 1.76 -6.55
CA PRO A 392 -10.99 2.86 -7.49
C PRO A 392 -9.82 3.00 -8.47
N GLN A 393 -9.97 3.89 -9.48
CA GLN A 393 -8.88 4.20 -10.41
C GLN A 393 -7.68 4.76 -9.66
N VAL A 394 -6.52 4.10 -9.77
CA VAL A 394 -5.27 4.59 -9.18
C VAL A 394 -4.72 5.70 -10.06
N ARG A 395 -4.87 6.95 -9.62
CA ARG A 395 -4.58 8.17 -10.39
C ARG A 395 -3.30 8.88 -9.96
N TYR A 396 -2.95 8.77 -8.67
CA TYR A 396 -1.89 9.57 -8.06
C TYR A 396 -0.81 8.68 -7.46
N PRO A 397 0.47 9.08 -7.60
CA PRO A 397 1.60 8.39 -7.01
C PRO A 397 1.54 8.27 -5.48
N ASP A 398 2.25 7.29 -4.92
CA ASP A 398 2.52 7.21 -3.49
C ASP A 398 3.90 7.77 -3.13
N TYR A 399 3.95 8.44 -1.99
CA TYR A 399 5.19 8.98 -1.42
C TYR A 399 5.41 8.54 0.03
N TYR A 400 4.65 7.53 0.48
CA TYR A 400 4.70 7.05 1.88
C TYR A 400 5.22 5.61 2.01
N GLY A 401 5.92 5.11 0.97
CA GLY A 401 6.68 3.86 1.03
C GLY A 401 6.19 2.71 0.15
N ILE A 402 5.36 3.02 -0.86
CA ILE A 402 4.95 2.07 -1.91
C ILE A 402 5.68 2.41 -3.22
N ASP A 403 6.08 1.40 -3.99
CA ASP A 403 6.76 1.60 -5.29
C ASP A 403 5.78 2.05 -6.39
N MET A 404 5.23 3.24 -6.23
CA MET A 404 4.33 3.89 -7.17
C MET A 404 4.62 5.40 -7.24
N SER A 405 5.87 5.78 -7.47
CA SER A 405 6.30 7.19 -7.45
C SER A 405 6.31 7.88 -8.81
N ARG A 406 6.32 7.12 -9.92
CA ARG A 406 6.43 7.67 -11.28
C ARG A 406 5.08 7.81 -11.93
N MET A 407 4.70 9.06 -12.23
CA MET A 407 3.42 9.40 -12.83
C MET A 407 3.20 8.75 -14.21
N SER A 408 4.25 8.68 -15.03
CA SER A 408 4.22 8.03 -16.36
C SER A 408 3.92 6.54 -16.34
N GLU A 409 3.99 5.88 -15.18
CA GLU A 409 3.67 4.46 -15.07
C GLU A 409 2.17 4.19 -14.89
N PHE A 410 1.39 5.19 -14.48
CA PHE A 410 -0.05 5.04 -14.22
C PHE A 410 -0.87 5.04 -15.49
N ILE A 411 -1.63 3.97 -15.70
CA ILE A 411 -2.49 3.88 -16.89
C ILE A 411 -3.60 4.94 -16.89
N ALA A 412 -4.13 5.30 -15.72
CA ALA A 412 -5.13 6.35 -15.59
C ALA A 412 -4.56 7.73 -16.00
N PHE A 413 -3.31 8.02 -15.62
CA PHE A 413 -2.64 9.25 -16.03
C PHE A 413 -2.38 9.29 -17.54
N LYS A 414 -1.89 8.18 -18.11
CA LYS A 414 -1.72 8.06 -19.59
C LYS A 414 -3.04 8.26 -20.33
N ALA A 415 -4.13 7.70 -19.81
CA ALA A 415 -5.46 7.85 -20.39
C ALA A 415 -5.94 9.30 -20.32
N ALA A 416 -5.77 9.98 -19.18
CA ALA A 416 -6.14 11.38 -19.03
C ALA A 416 -5.34 12.29 -19.98
N VAL A 417 -4.02 12.11 -20.07
CA VAL A 417 -3.17 12.87 -21.01
C VAL A 417 -3.58 12.59 -22.46
N ALA A 418 -3.84 11.34 -22.83
CA ALA A 418 -4.32 11.00 -24.17
C ALA A 418 -5.65 11.67 -24.50
N LEU A 419 -6.60 11.69 -23.55
CA LEU A 419 -7.88 12.39 -23.72
C LEU A 419 -7.70 13.91 -23.89
N LEU A 420 -6.75 14.54 -23.17
CA LEU A 420 -6.42 15.95 -23.37
C LEU A 420 -5.93 16.20 -24.80
N VAL A 421 -5.06 15.34 -25.31
CA VAL A 421 -4.56 15.43 -26.70
C VAL A 421 -5.69 15.22 -27.70
N ASP A 422 -6.50 14.17 -27.55
CA ASP A 422 -7.60 13.85 -28.48
C ASP A 422 -8.63 14.98 -28.56
N ARG A 423 -8.79 15.79 -27.52
CA ARG A 423 -9.73 16.91 -27.45
C ARG A 423 -9.09 18.28 -27.68
N GLY A 424 -7.80 18.34 -27.98
CA GLY A 424 -7.07 19.60 -28.19
C GLY A 424 -6.99 20.47 -26.92
N MET A 425 -6.93 19.81 -25.75
CA MET A 425 -6.93 20.45 -24.42
C MET A 425 -5.57 20.38 -23.72
N GLU A 426 -4.46 20.24 -24.44
CA GLU A 426 -3.11 20.13 -23.88
C GLU A 426 -2.72 21.34 -23.02
N SER A 427 -3.38 22.49 -23.22
CA SER A 427 -3.20 23.66 -22.37
C SER A 427 -3.47 23.37 -20.88
N VAL A 428 -4.37 22.45 -20.55
CA VAL A 428 -4.67 22.05 -19.17
C VAL A 428 -3.44 21.44 -18.51
N LEU A 429 -2.75 20.51 -19.18
CA LEU A 429 -1.51 19.91 -18.69
C LEU A 429 -0.40 20.96 -18.49
N LEU A 430 -0.24 21.86 -19.48
CA LEU A 430 0.78 22.91 -19.42
C LEU A 430 0.49 23.96 -18.34
N ASP A 431 -0.77 24.28 -18.09
CA ASP A 431 -1.16 25.22 -17.03
C ASP A 431 -1.02 24.59 -15.63
N ALA A 432 -1.38 23.32 -15.46
CA ALA A 432 -1.08 22.57 -14.23
C ALA A 432 0.44 22.54 -13.94
N TYR A 433 1.25 22.26 -14.97
CA TYR A 433 2.72 22.32 -14.86
C TYR A 433 3.23 23.69 -14.43
N LYS A 434 2.77 24.80 -15.08
CA LYS A 434 3.18 26.16 -14.71
C LYS A 434 2.81 26.49 -13.25
N LYS A 435 1.63 26.07 -12.79
CA LYS A 435 1.19 26.25 -11.41
C LYS A 435 2.07 25.46 -10.45
N ALA A 436 2.33 24.19 -10.76
CA ALA A 436 3.24 23.33 -9.97
C ALA A 436 4.65 23.95 -9.87
N ARG A 437 5.22 24.46 -10.97
CA ARG A 437 6.52 25.15 -10.98
C ARG A 437 6.55 26.39 -10.09
N ARG A 438 5.50 27.21 -10.14
CA ARG A 438 5.41 28.41 -9.28
C ARG A 438 5.35 28.02 -7.79
N GLN A 439 4.75 26.90 -7.48
CA GLN A 439 4.60 26.46 -6.10
C GLN A 439 5.88 25.93 -5.45
N GLN A 440 6.91 25.59 -6.22
CA GLN A 440 8.23 25.19 -5.69
C GLN A 440 8.89 26.26 -4.80
N THR A 441 8.50 27.53 -4.94
CA THR A 441 9.03 28.65 -4.15
C THR A 441 8.15 29.04 -2.97
N VAL A 442 7.05 28.32 -2.73
CA VAL A 442 6.07 28.61 -1.67
C VAL A 442 6.27 27.63 -0.50
N PRO A 443 6.00 28.05 0.76
CA PRO A 443 6.05 27.13 1.90
C PRO A 443 5.24 25.86 1.70
N CYS A 444 5.78 24.73 2.14
CA CYS A 444 5.22 23.40 1.87
C CYS A 444 3.79 23.23 2.39
N ASP A 445 3.47 23.82 3.53
CA ASP A 445 2.16 23.75 4.20
C ASP A 445 1.00 24.41 3.42
N THR A 446 1.31 25.21 2.40
CA THR A 446 0.31 25.82 1.50
C THR A 446 0.23 25.14 0.13
N THR A 447 0.85 23.97 -0.02
CA THR A 447 0.93 23.27 -1.31
C THR A 447 -0.41 22.67 -1.72
N VAL A 448 -0.82 22.94 -2.96
CA VAL A 448 -2.01 22.39 -3.60
C VAL A 448 -1.61 21.36 -4.66
N ASN A 449 -2.32 20.23 -4.73
CA ASN A 449 -2.10 19.23 -5.76
C ASN A 449 -2.73 19.67 -7.10
N TYR A 450 -1.92 20.21 -8.00
CA TYR A 450 -2.37 20.64 -9.33
C TYR A 450 -2.56 19.51 -10.33
N VAL A 451 -2.11 18.30 -10.03
CA VAL A 451 -2.36 17.13 -10.89
C VAL A 451 -3.85 16.81 -10.99
N LYS A 452 -4.64 17.19 -9.98
CA LYS A 452 -6.11 17.06 -10.02
C LYS A 452 -6.74 17.75 -11.23
N GLU A 453 -6.17 18.86 -11.69
CA GLU A 453 -6.68 19.62 -12.84
C GLU A 453 -6.62 18.82 -14.15
N ILE A 454 -5.68 17.85 -14.26
CA ILE A 454 -5.51 16.99 -15.44
C ILE A 454 -6.69 16.02 -15.59
N TYR A 455 -7.25 15.57 -14.49
CA TYR A 455 -8.40 14.65 -14.46
C TYR A 455 -9.75 15.38 -14.49
N ALA A 456 -9.81 16.62 -14.00
CA ALA A 456 -11.04 17.37 -13.80
C ALA A 456 -11.94 17.51 -15.05
N PRO A 457 -11.44 17.58 -16.31
CA PRO A 457 -12.28 17.67 -17.50
C PRO A 457 -13.03 16.38 -17.86
N PHE A 458 -12.75 15.25 -17.20
CA PHE A 458 -13.22 13.94 -17.62
C PHE A 458 -13.99 13.23 -16.50
N THR A 459 -14.98 12.44 -16.90
CA THR A 459 -15.63 11.49 -15.99
C THR A 459 -14.79 10.23 -15.80
N ASP A 460 -15.09 9.45 -14.75
CA ASP A 460 -14.42 8.18 -14.49
C ASP A 460 -14.65 7.17 -15.62
N GLU A 461 -15.82 7.20 -16.23
CA GLU A 461 -16.18 6.35 -17.37
C GLU A 461 -15.38 6.71 -18.63
N GLU A 462 -15.17 8.00 -18.90
CA GLU A 462 -14.36 8.45 -20.03
C GLU A 462 -12.90 8.02 -19.88
N ILE A 463 -12.34 8.17 -18.68
CA ILE A 463 -10.99 7.71 -18.36
C ILE A 463 -10.91 6.18 -18.50
N SER A 464 -11.88 5.43 -17.96
CA SER A 464 -11.95 3.98 -18.08
C SER A 464 -12.03 3.52 -19.53
N ALA A 465 -12.84 4.17 -20.35
CA ALA A 465 -12.95 3.87 -21.79
C ALA A 465 -11.62 4.09 -22.52
N LYS A 466 -10.91 5.17 -22.21
CA LYS A 466 -9.58 5.42 -22.79
C LYS A 466 -8.53 4.44 -22.29
N MET A 467 -8.61 4.02 -21.03
CA MET A 467 -7.74 2.96 -20.50
C MET A 467 -7.97 1.64 -21.25
N VAL A 468 -9.21 1.27 -21.53
CA VAL A 468 -9.55 0.08 -22.33
C VAL A 468 -8.89 0.17 -23.72
N GLU A 469 -9.00 1.31 -24.40
CA GLU A 469 -8.36 1.53 -25.70
C GLU A 469 -6.84 1.30 -25.63
N LEU A 470 -6.17 1.84 -24.60
CA LEU A 470 -4.73 1.72 -24.42
C LEU A 470 -4.27 0.32 -23.98
N LEU A 471 -5.13 -0.42 -23.30
CA LEU A 471 -4.79 -1.73 -22.72
C LEU A 471 -5.19 -2.90 -23.63
N THR A 472 -6.13 -2.73 -24.53
CA THR A 472 -6.60 -3.82 -25.39
C THR A 472 -5.60 -4.10 -26.50
N PRO A 473 -5.04 -5.33 -26.57
CA PRO A 473 -4.10 -5.70 -27.64
C PRO A 473 -4.78 -5.66 -29.02
N VAL A 474 -4.01 -5.29 -30.03
CA VAL A 474 -4.47 -5.36 -31.43
C VAL A 474 -4.83 -6.80 -31.76
N GLY A 475 -6.03 -7.01 -32.38
CA GLY A 475 -6.51 -8.33 -32.74
C GLY A 475 -7.35 -9.03 -31.66
N THR A 476 -7.58 -8.40 -30.50
CA THR A 476 -8.55 -8.89 -29.51
C THR A 476 -9.96 -8.91 -30.12
N ARG A 477 -10.64 -10.05 -30.03
CA ARG A 477 -11.97 -10.27 -30.64
C ARG A 477 -13.12 -9.87 -29.71
N ALA A 478 -12.95 -10.17 -28.43
CA ALA A 478 -13.94 -9.83 -27.42
C ALA A 478 -14.03 -8.32 -27.20
N LYS A 479 -15.23 -7.82 -26.95
CA LYS A 479 -15.42 -6.46 -26.42
C LYS A 479 -14.84 -6.41 -25.01
N VAL A 480 -13.89 -5.51 -24.74
CA VAL A 480 -13.31 -5.31 -23.42
C VAL A 480 -13.97 -4.13 -22.72
N GLU A 481 -14.25 -4.27 -21.44
CA GLU A 481 -14.74 -3.20 -20.56
C GLU A 481 -14.02 -3.29 -19.20
N ILE A 482 -13.80 -2.14 -18.55
CA ILE A 482 -13.21 -2.08 -17.20
C ILE A 482 -14.22 -1.41 -16.28
N VAL A 483 -14.48 -2.06 -15.15
CA VAL A 483 -15.33 -1.57 -14.06
C VAL A 483 -14.47 -1.33 -12.83
N TYR A 484 -14.59 -0.15 -12.22
CA TYR A 484 -13.87 0.21 -11.00
C TYR A 484 -14.80 0.32 -9.80
N GLN A 485 -14.24 0.10 -8.62
CA GLN A 485 -14.87 0.51 -7.36
C GLN A 485 -15.03 2.03 -7.34
N THR A 486 -16.05 2.51 -6.64
CA THR A 486 -16.19 3.95 -6.34
C THR A 486 -15.47 4.33 -5.05
N LEU A 487 -15.17 5.62 -4.84
CA LEU A 487 -14.62 6.10 -3.57
C LEU A 487 -15.60 5.86 -2.41
N GLU A 488 -16.89 6.07 -2.64
CA GLU A 488 -17.94 5.82 -1.65
C GLU A 488 -18.01 4.33 -1.29
N GLY A 489 -17.90 3.44 -2.28
CA GLY A 489 -17.86 2.00 -2.08
C GLY A 489 -16.62 1.55 -1.31
N LEU A 490 -15.46 2.18 -1.56
CA LEU A 490 -14.22 1.95 -0.81
C LEU A 490 -14.39 2.37 0.66
N HIS A 491 -14.87 3.58 0.91
CA HIS A 491 -15.05 4.09 2.28
C HIS A 491 -16.11 3.29 3.06
N ALA A 492 -17.17 2.85 2.38
CA ALA A 492 -18.18 1.98 3.00
C ALA A 492 -17.62 0.59 3.36
N ALA A 493 -16.69 0.05 2.56
CA ALA A 493 -16.04 -1.23 2.83
C ALA A 493 -14.98 -1.12 3.92
N CYS A 494 -14.19 -0.04 3.95
CA CYS A 494 -13.02 0.18 4.79
C CYS A 494 -13.15 1.49 5.61
N PRO A 495 -14.15 1.63 6.50
CA PRO A 495 -14.46 2.90 7.15
C PRO A 495 -13.35 3.42 8.08
N ASP A 496 -12.53 2.53 8.63
CA ASP A 496 -11.45 2.88 9.55
C ASP A 496 -10.14 3.25 8.81
N HIS A 497 -10.12 3.14 7.46
CA HIS A 497 -8.95 3.41 6.62
C HIS A 497 -9.28 4.43 5.52
N PRO A 498 -9.55 5.69 5.88
CA PRO A 498 -9.98 6.72 4.93
C PRO A 498 -8.84 7.31 4.07
N GLY A 499 -7.61 6.90 4.27
CA GLY A 499 -6.46 7.37 3.49
C GLY A 499 -6.52 6.86 2.05
N ASP A 500 -6.95 7.72 1.13
CA ASP A 500 -7.32 7.39 -0.24
C ASP A 500 -6.59 8.23 -1.30
N TRP A 501 -5.48 8.87 -0.94
CA TRP A 501 -4.71 9.79 -1.81
C TRP A 501 -4.32 9.22 -3.17
N TYR A 502 -4.22 7.90 -3.29
CA TYR A 502 -3.96 7.22 -4.58
C TYR A 502 -5.08 7.46 -5.60
N PHE A 503 -6.30 7.67 -5.11
CA PHE A 503 -7.53 7.79 -5.89
C PHE A 503 -8.02 9.23 -5.93
N SER A 504 -8.09 9.88 -4.77
CA SER A 504 -8.60 11.25 -4.61
C SER A 504 -7.56 12.34 -4.89
N GLY A 505 -6.26 12.04 -4.68
CA GLY A 505 -5.18 13.03 -4.70
C GLY A 505 -5.13 13.92 -3.46
N ASP A 506 -5.86 13.54 -2.38
CA ASP A 506 -5.89 14.25 -1.09
C ASP A 506 -4.81 13.71 -0.15
N TYR A 507 -3.57 14.16 -0.40
CA TYR A 507 -2.42 13.73 0.38
C TYR A 507 -2.54 14.13 1.85
N PRO A 508 -2.25 13.21 2.80
CA PRO A 508 -2.35 13.49 4.24
C PRO A 508 -1.34 14.53 4.73
N THR A 509 -0.22 14.68 4.03
CA THR A 509 0.84 15.62 4.44
C THR A 509 1.14 16.64 3.33
N PRO A 510 1.58 17.86 3.71
CA PRO A 510 1.99 18.88 2.73
C PRO A 510 3.09 18.40 1.79
N GLY A 511 4.03 17.61 2.30
CA GLY A 511 5.11 17.04 1.50
C GLY A 511 4.61 16.09 0.41
N GLY A 512 3.53 15.35 0.64
CA GLY A 512 2.91 14.50 -0.38
C GLY A 512 2.37 15.32 -1.56
N ALA A 513 1.68 16.43 -1.27
CA ALA A 513 1.20 17.36 -2.31
C ALA A 513 2.36 18.04 -3.07
N ARG A 514 3.48 18.35 -2.39
CA ARG A 514 4.70 18.84 -3.04
C ARG A 514 5.27 17.80 -4.00
N MET A 515 5.45 16.58 -3.54
CA MET A 515 6.04 15.49 -4.32
C MET A 515 5.25 15.15 -5.59
N VAL A 516 3.90 15.17 -5.54
CA VAL A 516 3.09 14.90 -6.74
C VAL A 516 3.23 16.01 -7.79
N ASN A 517 3.37 17.27 -7.37
CA ASN A 517 3.67 18.37 -8.28
C ASN A 517 5.08 18.24 -8.89
N GLU A 518 6.07 17.81 -8.12
CA GLU A 518 7.43 17.53 -8.61
C GLU A 518 7.42 16.40 -9.64
N ALA A 519 6.62 15.34 -9.41
CA ALA A 519 6.45 14.25 -10.39
C ALA A 519 5.80 14.74 -11.69
N LEU A 520 4.85 15.68 -11.62
CA LEU A 520 4.27 16.31 -12.81
C LEU A 520 5.31 17.15 -13.56
N ILE A 521 6.09 17.94 -12.84
CA ILE A 521 7.15 18.75 -13.44
C ILE A 521 8.16 17.85 -14.16
N HIS A 522 8.62 16.80 -13.47
CA HIS A 522 9.54 15.83 -14.07
C HIS A 522 8.95 15.15 -15.31
N TYR A 523 7.69 14.73 -15.26
CA TYR A 523 7.01 14.14 -16.41
C TYR A 523 6.98 15.08 -17.62
N VAL A 524 6.60 16.33 -17.43
CA VAL A 524 6.49 17.29 -18.54
C VAL A 524 7.88 17.61 -19.12
N GLU A 525 8.89 17.82 -18.29
CA GLU A 525 10.23 18.22 -18.73
C GLU A 525 11.01 17.06 -19.38
N MET A 526 10.86 15.84 -18.89
CA MET A 526 11.70 14.73 -19.31
C MET A 526 11.02 13.76 -20.31
N GLU A 527 9.71 13.63 -20.27
CA GLU A 527 8.98 12.64 -21.03
C GLU A 527 8.03 13.26 -22.07
N TYR A 528 7.22 14.22 -21.68
CA TYR A 528 6.21 14.79 -22.58
C TYR A 528 6.81 15.60 -23.74
N GLU A 529 7.84 16.38 -23.48
CA GLU A 529 8.58 17.12 -24.51
C GLU A 529 9.23 16.17 -25.53
N LYS A 530 9.80 15.04 -25.08
CA LYS A 530 10.37 14.03 -25.99
C LYS A 530 9.30 13.38 -26.87
N LEU A 531 8.14 13.06 -26.33
CA LEU A 531 7.02 12.47 -27.08
C LEU A 531 6.47 13.40 -28.16
N LYS A 532 6.61 14.73 -28.01
CA LYS A 532 6.27 15.71 -29.05
C LYS A 532 7.31 15.78 -30.19
N ILE A 533 8.58 15.52 -29.89
CA ILE A 533 9.66 15.55 -30.89
C ILE A 533 9.63 14.29 -31.77
N GLU A 534 9.16 13.17 -31.25
CA GLU A 534 9.07 11.89 -31.96
C GLU A 534 7.79 11.73 -32.82
N LYS A 535 6.81 12.64 -32.70
CA LYS A 535 5.62 12.75 -33.58
C LYS A 535 5.80 13.84 -34.64
#